data_995efbb6e1d420ab3d7f7938c8a666b2
#
_entry.id   995efbb6e1d420ab3d7f7938c8a666b2
#
_cell.length_a   1.000
_cell.length_b   1.000
_cell.length_c   1.000
_cell.angle_alpha   90.00
_cell.angle_beta   90.00
_cell.angle_gamma   90.00
#
_symmetry.space_group_name_H-M   'P 1'
#
loop_
_entity.id
_entity.type
_entity.pdbx_description
1 polymer ?
#
loop_
_entity_poly.entity_id
_entity_poly.type
_entity_poly.pdbx_seq_one_letter_code
_entity_poly.pdbx_strand_id
1 'polypeptide(L)'
;MFDDDDDDFAENKLNEDIEYFEAHLKGESIGFMESDRLEALIDHYLLVGQYAKARSASEMANYHFYYNDLFKLRLAQSMSGLGLLTDALDILNQIEKTAINNLELLLTKASIFSQLRDPKNAIKYFKMALEYCEIEDRDEVYIDIAMEHQSMGEYLEACKILKEALKANPQNEAALYEIAFCYDQAGFYDEAIKCYSDFIDESPYSFTAWYNLGNAFSKSENFEKAIWAYDYSILINPDFGPVYFNMGNAYLSLEKYHQAIERFLTCIKLDGDDAMSYCYIGEAHEQLNEFKLARHYYQLSIELAPTLPEAWLGLGIIEDLEGKTKEGIILIQKALDFDPENAAIHHVLAGAYEKIDNNDLADKYYQSSLILDAEDEDCLMDYVAFKAKNSSMAAMDFLQNFIAEHTSNPISAILEVNLNWMLGQKKHALELFAKCLSNNEINAKQLFEINPALLDDQDFVSLTQDE
;
A
#
# COMPACT_ATOMS: atom_id res chain seq x y z
N MET A 1 14.41 -44.92 10.60
CA MET A 1 13.49 -46.00 10.93
C MET A 1 13.51 -46.33 12.43
N PHE A 2 14.15 -45.50 13.27
CA PHE A 2 14.11 -45.57 14.74
C PHE A 2 13.61 -44.29 15.40
N ASP A 3 13.38 -43.23 14.62
CA ASP A 3 12.88 -41.92 15.15
C ASP A 3 11.34 -41.84 15.16
N ASP A 4 10.63 -42.55 14.26
CA ASP A 4 9.15 -42.50 14.18
C ASP A 4 8.44 -43.15 15.38
N ASP A 5 9.02 -44.18 16.01
CA ASP A 5 8.41 -44.90 17.13
C ASP A 5 8.50 -44.10 18.47
N ASP A 6 9.52 -43.27 18.63
CA ASP A 6 9.71 -42.43 19.84
C ASP A 6 8.81 -41.21 19.82
N ASP A 7 8.56 -40.61 18.65
CA ASP A 7 7.63 -39.45 18.46
C ASP A 7 6.20 -39.88 18.69
N ASP A 8 5.74 -41.02 18.13
CA ASP A 8 4.40 -41.58 18.34
C ASP A 8 4.14 -41.90 19.83
N PHE A 9 5.17 -42.35 20.56
CA PHE A 9 5.08 -42.65 22.00
C PHE A 9 4.94 -41.37 22.83
N ALA A 10 5.67 -40.31 22.49
CA ALA A 10 5.65 -39.03 23.17
C ALA A 10 4.27 -38.34 22.93
N GLU A 11 3.76 -38.39 21.70
CA GLU A 11 2.42 -37.81 21.36
C GLU A 11 1.27 -38.54 22.07
N ASN A 12 1.30 -39.88 22.12
CA ASN A 12 0.32 -40.67 22.86
C ASN A 12 0.31 -40.33 24.36
N LYS A 13 1.49 -40.14 24.95
CA LYS A 13 1.63 -39.78 26.36
C LYS A 13 1.13 -38.38 26.65
N LEU A 14 1.37 -37.42 25.75
CA LEU A 14 0.83 -36.07 25.86
C LEU A 14 -0.72 -36.07 25.77
N ASN A 15 -1.30 -36.86 24.87
CA ASN A 15 -2.75 -36.99 24.76
C ASN A 15 -3.37 -37.54 26.04
N GLU A 16 -2.75 -38.53 26.68
CA GLU A 16 -3.19 -39.05 28.00
C GLU A 16 -3.11 -37.95 29.07
N ASP A 17 -2.07 -37.11 29.04
CA ASP A 17 -1.88 -35.99 29.97
C ASP A 17 -2.95 -34.91 29.78
N ILE A 18 -3.30 -34.61 28.53
CA ILE A 18 -4.37 -33.68 28.19
C ILE A 18 -5.72 -34.19 28.75
N GLU A 19 -6.08 -35.44 28.47
CA GLU A 19 -7.35 -36.04 28.99
C GLU A 19 -7.37 -36.00 30.50
N TYR A 20 -6.26 -36.35 31.14
CA TYR A 20 -6.12 -36.39 32.59
C TYR A 20 -6.27 -35.00 33.24
N PHE A 21 -5.65 -33.98 32.65
CA PHE A 21 -5.76 -32.60 33.11
C PHE A 21 -7.14 -32.01 32.84
N GLU A 22 -7.76 -32.34 31.71
CA GLU A 22 -9.15 -31.90 31.43
C GLU A 22 -10.20 -32.52 32.35
N ALA A 23 -9.96 -33.74 32.82
CA ALA A 23 -10.78 -34.33 33.87
C ALA A 23 -10.66 -33.55 35.20
N HIS A 24 -9.41 -33.12 35.53
CA HIS A 24 -9.19 -32.23 36.68
C HIS A 24 -9.97 -30.92 36.60
N LEU A 25 -9.93 -30.27 35.44
CA LEU A 25 -10.70 -29.03 35.23
C LEU A 25 -12.22 -29.23 35.39
N LYS A 26 -12.72 -30.46 35.21
CA LYS A 26 -14.14 -30.82 35.47
C LYS A 26 -14.41 -31.18 36.93
N GLY A 27 -13.39 -31.11 37.80
CA GLY A 27 -13.51 -31.38 39.23
C GLY A 27 -13.17 -32.80 39.67
N GLU A 28 -12.58 -33.63 38.81
CA GLU A 28 -12.07 -34.93 39.18
C GLU A 28 -10.75 -34.80 39.94
N SER A 29 -10.55 -35.67 40.93
CA SER A 29 -9.29 -35.71 41.68
C SER A 29 -8.21 -36.39 40.84
N ILE A 30 -7.15 -35.67 40.50
CA ILE A 30 -5.99 -36.24 39.85
C ILE A 30 -4.83 -36.46 40.83
N GLY A 31 -3.95 -37.41 40.50
CA GLY A 31 -2.73 -37.62 41.24
C GLY A 31 -1.66 -36.56 40.93
N PHE A 32 -0.50 -36.72 41.53
CA PHE A 32 0.65 -35.88 41.30
C PHE A 32 1.15 -36.03 39.84
N MET A 33 1.42 -34.92 39.16
CA MET A 33 1.97 -34.89 37.83
C MET A 33 3.43 -34.40 37.91
N GLU A 34 4.35 -35.05 37.21
CA GLU A 34 5.76 -34.69 37.20
C GLU A 34 6.02 -33.38 36.44
N SER A 35 7.13 -32.72 36.76
CA SER A 35 7.52 -31.43 36.18
C SER A 35 7.52 -31.44 34.65
N ASP A 36 8.17 -32.40 34.05
CA ASP A 36 8.37 -32.50 32.60
C ASP A 36 7.02 -32.74 31.86
N ARG A 37 6.09 -33.50 32.47
CA ARG A 37 4.76 -33.72 31.92
C ARG A 37 3.88 -32.43 31.97
N LEU A 38 4.00 -31.67 33.07
CA LEU A 38 3.32 -30.38 33.19
C LEU A 38 3.88 -29.34 32.22
N GLU A 39 5.20 -29.36 32.02
CA GLU A 39 5.84 -28.48 31.04
C GLU A 39 5.32 -28.76 29.63
N ALA A 40 5.40 -30.01 29.16
CA ALA A 40 4.89 -30.41 27.85
C ALA A 40 3.41 -30.11 27.66
N LEU A 41 2.60 -30.30 28.70
CA LEU A 41 1.17 -29.97 28.69
C LEU A 41 0.92 -28.46 28.55
N ILE A 42 1.67 -27.65 29.28
CA ILE A 42 1.56 -26.18 29.22
C ILE A 42 1.98 -25.68 27.85
N ASP A 43 3.11 -26.15 27.34
CA ASP A 43 3.64 -25.78 26.04
C ASP A 43 2.67 -26.15 24.91
N HIS A 44 2.05 -27.31 24.98
CA HIS A 44 0.99 -27.69 24.06
C HIS A 44 -0.17 -26.68 24.09
N TYR A 45 -0.70 -26.32 25.28
CA TYR A 45 -1.81 -25.38 25.37
C TYR A 45 -1.44 -23.95 24.92
N LEU A 46 -0.19 -23.53 25.14
CA LEU A 46 0.31 -22.28 24.63
C LEU A 46 0.38 -22.29 23.11
N LEU A 47 0.90 -23.38 22.52
CA LEU A 47 1.03 -23.55 21.07
C LEU A 47 -0.31 -23.53 20.34
N VAL A 48 -1.33 -24.22 20.90
CA VAL A 48 -2.67 -24.28 20.30
C VAL A 48 -3.57 -23.08 20.70
N GLY A 49 -3.02 -22.07 21.40
CA GLY A 49 -3.75 -20.85 21.76
C GLY A 49 -4.81 -21.04 22.86
N GLN A 50 -4.80 -22.18 23.60
CA GLN A 50 -5.73 -22.44 24.69
C GLN A 50 -5.23 -21.82 26.02
N TYR A 51 -4.99 -20.52 26.02
CA TYR A 51 -4.36 -19.77 27.09
C TYR A 51 -5.02 -19.94 28.47
N ALA A 52 -6.34 -20.10 28.54
CA ALA A 52 -7.03 -20.34 29.80
C ALA A 52 -6.64 -21.69 30.44
N LYS A 53 -6.48 -22.74 29.63
CA LYS A 53 -6.02 -24.06 30.11
C LYS A 53 -4.51 -23.99 30.41
N ALA A 54 -3.72 -23.34 29.58
CA ALA A 54 -2.28 -23.12 29.83
C ALA A 54 -2.07 -22.43 31.17
N ARG A 55 -2.86 -21.38 31.47
CA ARG A 55 -2.82 -20.68 32.75
C ARG A 55 -3.12 -21.62 33.93
N SER A 56 -4.21 -22.38 33.84
CA SER A 56 -4.63 -23.28 34.94
C SER A 56 -3.56 -24.37 35.18
N ALA A 57 -2.96 -24.92 34.13
CA ALA A 57 -1.86 -25.87 34.23
C ALA A 57 -0.59 -25.23 34.84
N SER A 58 -0.28 -23.99 34.41
CA SER A 58 0.86 -23.23 34.95
C SER A 58 0.67 -22.88 36.43
N GLU A 59 -0.54 -22.51 36.85
CA GLU A 59 -0.87 -22.26 38.25
C GLU A 59 -0.71 -23.52 39.10
N MET A 60 -1.15 -24.68 38.61
CA MET A 60 -0.94 -25.96 39.25
C MET A 60 0.54 -26.32 39.35
N ALA A 61 1.30 -26.16 38.25
CA ALA A 61 2.74 -26.41 38.22
C ALA A 61 3.48 -25.49 39.20
N ASN A 62 3.16 -24.21 39.21
CA ASN A 62 3.78 -23.24 40.12
C ASN A 62 3.43 -23.50 41.60
N TYR A 63 2.27 -24.07 41.88
CA TYR A 63 1.93 -24.51 43.24
C TYR A 63 2.79 -25.69 43.73
N HIS A 64 3.04 -26.65 42.87
CA HIS A 64 3.81 -27.86 43.21
C HIS A 64 5.35 -27.61 43.13
N PHE A 65 5.79 -26.73 42.23
CA PHE A 65 7.18 -26.46 41.92
C PHE A 65 7.49 -24.95 42.03
N TYR A 66 7.08 -24.31 43.14
CA TYR A 66 7.14 -22.85 43.36
C TYR A 66 8.52 -22.20 43.21
N TYR A 67 9.58 -22.99 43.29
CA TYR A 67 10.96 -22.53 43.09
C TYR A 67 11.43 -22.64 41.64
N ASN A 68 10.62 -23.20 40.75
CA ASN A 68 10.97 -23.30 39.33
C ASN A 68 10.45 -22.06 38.56
N ASP A 69 11.37 -21.20 38.19
CA ASP A 69 11.05 -19.95 37.48
C ASP A 69 10.47 -20.19 36.08
N LEU A 70 10.67 -21.38 35.47
CA LEU A 70 10.08 -21.77 34.20
C LEU A 70 8.53 -21.75 34.27
N PHE A 71 7.94 -22.31 35.31
CA PHE A 71 6.47 -22.31 35.43
C PHE A 71 5.89 -20.94 35.69
N LYS A 72 6.64 -20.02 36.31
CA LYS A 72 6.26 -18.62 36.39
C LYS A 72 6.31 -17.92 35.03
N LEU A 73 7.33 -18.23 34.21
CA LEU A 73 7.43 -17.73 32.85
C LEU A 73 6.23 -18.23 32.01
N ARG A 74 5.93 -19.53 32.04
CA ARG A 74 4.74 -20.11 31.36
C ARG A 74 3.43 -19.51 31.84
N LEU A 75 3.30 -19.24 33.15
CA LEU A 75 2.16 -18.51 33.69
C LEU A 75 2.04 -17.12 33.10
N ALA A 76 3.13 -16.36 33.04
CA ALA A 76 3.13 -15.02 32.46
C ALA A 76 2.79 -15.05 30.94
N GLN A 77 3.30 -16.02 30.19
CA GLN A 77 2.97 -16.21 28.79
C GLN A 77 1.48 -16.50 28.57
N SER A 78 0.92 -17.41 29.37
CA SER A 78 -0.51 -17.72 29.31
C SER A 78 -1.39 -16.51 29.68
N MET A 79 -0.97 -15.72 30.66
CA MET A 79 -1.65 -14.48 31.05
C MET A 79 -1.55 -13.40 29.97
N SER A 80 -0.40 -13.29 29.31
CA SER A 80 -0.24 -12.41 28.15
C SER A 80 -1.20 -12.78 27.01
N GLY A 81 -1.33 -14.07 26.70
CA GLY A 81 -2.29 -14.55 25.71
C GLY A 81 -3.76 -14.29 26.09
N LEU A 82 -4.07 -14.14 27.38
CA LEU A 82 -5.39 -13.75 27.89
C LEU A 82 -5.58 -12.22 27.98
N GLY A 83 -4.59 -11.43 27.61
CA GLY A 83 -4.64 -9.95 27.72
C GLY A 83 -4.41 -9.41 29.14
N LEU A 84 -3.99 -10.25 30.10
CA LEU A 84 -3.68 -9.87 31.49
C LEU A 84 -2.23 -9.36 31.58
N LEU A 85 -1.92 -8.33 30.80
CA LEU A 85 -0.57 -7.88 30.50
C LEU A 85 0.18 -7.35 31.73
N THR A 86 -0.49 -6.57 32.57
CA THR A 86 0.11 -5.98 33.80
C THR A 86 0.48 -7.06 34.80
N ASP A 87 -0.42 -8.02 35.03
CA ASP A 87 -0.18 -9.11 35.99
C ASP A 87 0.94 -10.03 35.47
N ALA A 88 1.00 -10.27 34.16
CA ALA A 88 2.10 -11.01 33.53
C ALA A 88 3.45 -10.30 33.74
N LEU A 89 3.52 -8.98 33.55
CA LEU A 89 4.73 -8.20 33.79
C LEU A 89 5.18 -8.27 35.26
N ASP A 90 4.24 -8.24 36.19
CA ASP A 90 4.56 -8.35 37.63
C ASP A 90 5.24 -9.67 37.97
N ILE A 91 4.76 -10.78 37.37
CA ILE A 91 5.39 -12.10 37.52
C ILE A 91 6.80 -12.10 36.89
N LEU A 92 6.94 -11.58 35.67
CA LEU A 92 8.25 -11.53 34.97
C LEU A 92 9.26 -10.65 35.71
N ASN A 93 8.83 -9.54 36.31
CA ASN A 93 9.67 -8.67 37.13
C ASN A 93 10.19 -9.35 38.40
N GLN A 94 9.44 -10.32 38.95
CA GLN A 94 9.91 -11.10 40.10
C GLN A 94 11.04 -12.06 39.75
N ILE A 95 10.92 -12.73 38.56
CA ILE A 95 11.91 -13.73 38.14
C ILE A 95 13.10 -13.14 37.37
N GLU A 96 12.99 -11.94 36.84
CA GLU A 96 14.08 -11.26 36.11
C GLU A 96 15.36 -11.12 36.96
N LYS A 97 15.21 -10.94 38.26
CA LYS A 97 16.37 -10.81 39.18
C LYS A 97 17.22 -12.09 39.31
N THR A 98 16.58 -13.22 39.06
CA THR A 98 17.20 -14.55 39.13
C THR A 98 17.56 -15.12 37.76
N ALA A 99 16.86 -14.67 36.70
CA ALA A 99 16.95 -15.19 35.35
C ALA A 99 17.35 -14.10 34.34
N ILE A 100 18.29 -13.23 34.67
CA ILE A 100 18.68 -12.03 33.89
C ILE A 100 19.05 -12.38 32.43
N ASN A 101 19.60 -13.55 32.19
CA ASN A 101 20.12 -14.00 30.87
C ASN A 101 19.17 -14.98 30.18
N ASN A 102 17.90 -14.99 30.51
CA ASN A 102 16.91 -15.87 29.89
C ASN A 102 16.32 -15.21 28.66
N LEU A 103 16.69 -15.69 27.46
CA LEU A 103 16.21 -15.21 26.16
C LEU A 103 14.68 -15.17 26.11
N GLU A 104 14.03 -16.27 26.49
CA GLU A 104 12.56 -16.41 26.42
C GLU A 104 11.83 -15.40 27.33
N LEU A 105 12.39 -15.12 28.53
CA LEU A 105 11.87 -14.08 29.42
C LEU A 105 11.96 -12.70 28.78
N LEU A 106 13.08 -12.37 28.14
CA LEU A 106 13.29 -11.08 27.49
C LEU A 106 12.34 -10.89 26.31
N LEU A 107 12.18 -11.93 25.46
CA LEU A 107 11.22 -11.93 24.34
C LEU A 107 9.78 -11.81 24.83
N THR A 108 9.42 -12.55 25.89
CA THR A 108 8.07 -12.45 26.47
C THR A 108 7.79 -11.03 26.99
N LYS A 109 8.74 -10.40 27.68
CA LYS A 109 8.58 -9.01 28.13
C LYS A 109 8.47 -8.04 26.98
N ALA A 110 9.29 -8.18 25.95
CA ALA A 110 9.25 -7.36 24.76
C ALA A 110 7.88 -7.45 24.09
N SER A 111 7.37 -8.66 23.87
CA SER A 111 6.03 -8.90 23.30
C SER A 111 4.91 -8.30 24.15
N ILE A 112 4.99 -8.36 25.48
CA ILE A 112 3.99 -7.73 26.36
C ILE A 112 4.04 -6.19 26.23
N PHE A 113 5.24 -5.58 26.16
CA PHE A 113 5.35 -4.14 25.94
C PHE A 113 4.83 -3.70 24.59
N SER A 114 5.04 -4.51 23.54
CA SER A 114 4.44 -4.31 22.22
C SER A 114 2.90 -4.30 22.31
N GLN A 115 2.29 -5.30 22.95
CA GLN A 115 0.84 -5.38 23.16
C GLN A 115 0.30 -4.19 23.99
N LEU A 116 1.08 -3.68 24.94
CA LEU A 116 0.76 -2.48 25.73
C LEU A 116 0.93 -1.18 24.95
N ARG A 117 1.39 -1.25 23.69
CA ARG A 117 1.72 -0.09 22.85
C ARG A 117 2.81 0.79 23.47
N ASP A 118 3.80 0.17 24.10
CA ASP A 118 5.01 0.81 24.59
C ASP A 118 6.23 0.35 23.77
N PRO A 119 6.37 0.85 22.53
CA PRO A 119 7.42 0.41 21.61
C PRO A 119 8.82 0.67 22.13
N LYS A 120 9.02 1.70 22.96
CA LYS A 120 10.34 2.02 23.53
C LYS A 120 10.84 0.93 24.46
N ASN A 121 9.98 0.43 25.34
CA ASN A 121 10.33 -0.67 26.21
C ASN A 121 10.39 -1.99 25.45
N ALA A 122 9.49 -2.24 24.46
CA ALA A 122 9.57 -3.41 23.59
C ALA A 122 10.94 -3.49 22.90
N ILE A 123 11.36 -2.44 22.20
CA ILE A 123 12.68 -2.35 21.54
C ILE A 123 13.82 -2.57 22.52
N LYS A 124 13.73 -2.02 23.72
CA LYS A 124 14.76 -2.22 24.75
C LYS A 124 14.94 -3.69 25.08
N TYR A 125 13.84 -4.42 25.33
CA TYR A 125 13.89 -5.82 25.70
C TYR A 125 14.25 -6.72 24.52
N PHE A 126 13.79 -6.43 23.31
CA PHE A 126 14.24 -7.12 22.09
C PHE A 126 15.74 -6.96 21.85
N LYS A 127 16.29 -5.73 22.04
CA LYS A 127 17.75 -5.51 21.93
C LYS A 127 18.54 -6.26 23.00
N MET A 128 18.01 -6.40 24.20
CA MET A 128 18.62 -7.25 25.22
C MET A 128 18.55 -8.72 24.83
N ALA A 129 17.46 -9.19 24.23
CA ALA A 129 17.29 -10.55 23.76
C ALA A 129 18.32 -10.92 22.67
N LEU A 130 18.65 -9.98 21.76
CA LEU A 130 19.66 -10.19 20.71
C LEU A 130 21.06 -10.56 21.25
N GLU A 131 21.40 -10.16 22.49
CA GLU A 131 22.68 -10.50 23.12
C GLU A 131 22.78 -12.01 23.47
N TYR A 132 21.61 -12.65 23.62
CA TYR A 132 21.50 -14.07 24.02
C TYR A 132 20.96 -14.97 22.91
N CYS A 133 20.53 -14.37 21.78
CA CYS A 133 19.96 -15.05 20.63
C CYS A 133 21.08 -15.66 19.78
N GLU A 134 20.90 -16.90 19.35
CA GLU A 134 21.78 -17.54 18.36
C GLU A 134 21.74 -16.72 17.05
N ILE A 135 22.83 -16.80 16.27
CA ILE A 135 22.95 -15.94 15.05
C ILE A 135 21.84 -16.26 14.05
N GLU A 136 21.42 -17.50 13.95
CA GLU A 136 20.44 -18.04 13.03
C GLU A 136 19.02 -17.57 13.33
N ASP A 137 18.72 -17.20 14.59
CA ASP A 137 17.39 -16.77 15.03
C ASP A 137 17.28 -15.24 15.19
N ARG A 138 18.34 -14.49 14.89
CA ARG A 138 18.36 -13.02 15.08
C ARG A 138 17.50 -12.26 14.10
N ASP A 139 17.29 -12.80 12.92
CA ASP A 139 16.51 -12.13 11.87
C ASP A 139 15.06 -11.90 12.31
N GLU A 140 14.43 -12.86 13.01
CA GLU A 140 13.10 -12.69 13.56
C GLU A 140 13.04 -11.55 14.61
N VAL A 141 14.02 -11.51 15.52
CA VAL A 141 14.08 -10.45 16.55
C VAL A 141 14.34 -9.08 15.93
N TYR A 142 15.12 -8.99 14.85
CA TYR A 142 15.29 -7.74 14.11
C TYR A 142 13.99 -7.29 13.43
N ILE A 143 13.20 -8.22 12.90
CA ILE A 143 11.88 -7.91 12.33
C ILE A 143 10.97 -7.33 13.43
N ASP A 144 10.91 -7.95 14.61
CA ASP A 144 10.12 -7.45 15.73
C ASP A 144 10.53 -6.02 16.14
N ILE A 145 11.84 -5.74 16.23
CA ILE A 145 12.35 -4.38 16.51
C ILE A 145 11.92 -3.41 15.42
N ALA A 146 11.97 -3.82 14.16
CA ALA A 146 11.59 -2.97 13.04
C ALA A 146 10.09 -2.65 13.05
N MET A 147 9.24 -3.62 13.39
CA MET A 147 7.80 -3.41 13.54
C MET A 147 7.48 -2.38 14.64
N GLU A 148 8.25 -2.38 15.73
CA GLU A 148 8.10 -1.36 16.76
C GLU A 148 8.50 0.04 16.25
N HIS A 149 9.56 0.16 15.45
CA HIS A 149 9.93 1.42 14.81
C HIS A 149 8.86 1.88 13.79
N GLN A 150 8.27 0.93 13.02
CA GLN A 150 7.14 1.22 12.12
C GLN A 150 5.93 1.76 12.89
N SER A 151 5.61 1.18 14.04
CA SER A 151 4.50 1.63 14.89
C SER A 151 4.66 3.07 15.38
N MET A 152 5.91 3.56 15.45
CA MET A 152 6.25 4.95 15.78
C MET A 152 6.35 5.87 14.55
N GLY A 153 6.17 5.35 13.33
CA GLY A 153 6.38 6.07 12.08
C GLY A 153 7.87 6.30 11.74
N GLU A 154 8.78 5.60 12.40
CA GLU A 154 10.23 5.71 12.22
C GLU A 154 10.71 4.75 11.11
N TYR A 155 10.12 4.85 9.90
CA TYR A 155 10.33 3.91 8.81
C TYR A 155 11.79 3.74 8.38
N LEU A 156 12.59 4.82 8.38
CA LEU A 156 14.01 4.73 8.02
C LEU A 156 14.86 3.99 9.06
N GLU A 157 14.51 4.10 10.35
CA GLU A 157 15.16 3.30 11.40
C GLU A 157 14.75 1.84 11.27
N ALA A 158 13.47 1.55 10.99
CA ALA A 158 13.01 0.19 10.69
C ALA A 158 13.80 -0.41 9.53
N CYS A 159 14.00 0.31 8.41
CA CYS A 159 14.82 -0.16 7.29
C CYS A 159 16.25 -0.51 7.69
N LYS A 160 16.89 0.26 8.59
CA LYS A 160 18.25 -0.04 9.05
C LYS A 160 18.29 -1.36 9.82
N ILE A 161 17.31 -1.59 10.68
CA ILE A 161 17.20 -2.82 11.46
C ILE A 161 16.90 -4.03 10.57
N LEU A 162 15.99 -3.89 9.61
CA LEU A 162 15.66 -4.95 8.64
C LEU A 162 16.86 -5.35 7.77
N LYS A 163 17.74 -4.41 7.45
CA LYS A 163 19.01 -4.75 6.77
C LYS A 163 19.93 -5.60 7.64
N GLU A 164 19.92 -5.45 8.96
CA GLU A 164 20.64 -6.37 9.85
C GLU A 164 19.98 -7.77 9.87
N ALA A 165 18.63 -7.85 9.77
CA ALA A 165 17.94 -9.13 9.59
C ALA A 165 18.40 -9.84 8.31
N LEU A 166 18.48 -9.14 7.18
CA LEU A 166 18.95 -9.71 5.91
C LEU A 166 20.44 -10.11 5.94
N LYS A 167 21.28 -9.46 6.75
CA LYS A 167 22.67 -9.90 6.96
C LYS A 167 22.74 -11.19 7.77
N ALA A 168 21.86 -11.36 8.75
CA ALA A 168 21.77 -12.60 9.53
C ALA A 168 21.19 -13.73 8.67
N ASN A 169 20.13 -13.46 7.93
CA ASN A 169 19.47 -14.41 7.03
C ASN A 169 19.12 -13.76 5.68
N PRO A 170 19.98 -13.91 4.65
CA PRO A 170 19.73 -13.38 3.31
C PRO A 170 18.50 -13.98 2.59
N GLN A 171 17.95 -15.07 3.10
CA GLN A 171 16.74 -15.71 2.53
C GLN A 171 15.45 -15.26 3.22
N ASN A 172 15.53 -14.31 4.17
CA ASN A 172 14.36 -13.82 4.87
C ASN A 172 13.52 -12.90 3.98
N GLU A 173 12.54 -13.47 3.28
CA GLU A 173 11.63 -12.73 2.40
C GLU A 173 10.75 -11.75 3.18
N ALA A 174 10.38 -12.07 4.43
CA ALA A 174 9.57 -11.17 5.26
C ALA A 174 10.30 -9.83 5.49
N ALA A 175 11.60 -9.87 5.76
CA ALA A 175 12.42 -8.67 5.91
C ALA A 175 12.45 -7.83 4.63
N LEU A 176 12.47 -8.45 3.44
CA LEU A 176 12.41 -7.73 2.17
C LEU A 176 11.06 -7.05 1.95
N TYR A 177 9.95 -7.69 2.31
CA TYR A 177 8.62 -7.09 2.22
C TYR A 177 8.46 -5.92 3.20
N GLU A 178 8.96 -6.08 4.44
CA GLU A 178 8.91 -5.01 5.43
C GLU A 178 9.78 -3.81 5.04
N ILE A 179 10.93 -4.02 4.39
CA ILE A 179 11.74 -2.94 3.81
C ILE A 179 10.96 -2.21 2.71
N ALA A 180 10.25 -2.95 1.85
CA ALA A 180 9.43 -2.35 0.79
C ALA A 180 8.33 -1.47 1.38
N PHE A 181 7.61 -1.99 2.37
CA PHE A 181 6.60 -1.23 3.10
C PHE A 181 7.16 0.06 3.72
N CYS A 182 8.30 -0.03 4.41
CA CYS A 182 8.93 1.13 5.04
C CYS A 182 9.32 2.21 4.06
N TYR A 183 9.93 1.85 2.93
CA TYR A 183 10.32 2.83 1.91
C TYR A 183 9.10 3.44 1.21
N ASP A 184 8.06 2.66 0.96
CA ASP A 184 6.80 3.16 0.38
C ASP A 184 6.13 4.18 1.31
N GLN A 185 6.00 3.86 2.61
CA GLN A 185 5.43 4.78 3.60
C GLN A 185 6.26 6.05 3.80
N ALA A 186 7.57 5.97 3.59
CA ALA A 186 8.47 7.11 3.71
C ALA A 186 8.60 7.93 2.40
N GLY A 187 8.17 7.40 1.26
CA GLY A 187 8.35 8.02 -0.06
C GLY A 187 9.82 8.09 -0.53
N PHE A 188 10.71 7.23 0.01
CA PHE A 188 12.14 7.23 -0.29
C PHE A 188 12.49 6.18 -1.37
N TYR A 189 12.03 6.43 -2.59
CA TYR A 189 12.16 5.46 -3.68
C TYR A 189 13.61 5.32 -4.20
N ASP A 190 14.41 6.38 -4.21
CA ASP A 190 15.82 6.32 -4.61
C ASP A 190 16.64 5.45 -3.65
N GLU A 191 16.40 5.57 -2.33
CA GLU A 191 17.03 4.74 -1.32
C GLU A 191 16.55 3.28 -1.41
N ALA A 192 15.29 3.05 -1.76
CA ALA A 192 14.76 1.72 -2.03
C ALA A 192 15.46 1.08 -3.23
N ILE A 193 15.57 1.80 -4.35
CA ILE A 193 16.27 1.35 -5.56
C ILE A 193 17.71 0.95 -5.23
N LYS A 194 18.42 1.81 -4.50
CA LYS A 194 19.77 1.51 -4.08
C LYS A 194 19.84 0.27 -3.18
N CYS A 195 18.94 0.19 -2.20
CA CYS A 195 18.92 -0.94 -1.27
C CYS A 195 18.74 -2.27 -1.97
N TYR A 196 17.75 -2.36 -2.90
CA TYR A 196 17.50 -3.60 -3.62
C TYR A 196 18.58 -3.90 -4.64
N SER A 197 19.18 -2.89 -5.28
CA SER A 197 20.32 -3.10 -6.18
C SER A 197 21.53 -3.69 -5.43
N ASP A 198 21.89 -3.12 -4.26
CA ASP A 198 22.97 -3.63 -3.42
C ASP A 198 22.67 -5.07 -2.94
N PHE A 199 21.41 -5.38 -2.60
CA PHE A 199 21.00 -6.73 -2.19
C PHE A 199 21.07 -7.74 -3.34
N ILE A 200 20.63 -7.35 -4.54
CA ILE A 200 20.68 -8.19 -5.75
C ILE A 200 22.10 -8.52 -6.16
N ASP A 201 23.06 -7.60 -5.95
CA ASP A 201 24.48 -7.86 -6.21
C ASP A 201 25.02 -9.03 -5.35
N GLU A 202 24.49 -9.18 -4.12
CA GLU A 202 24.86 -10.29 -3.21
C GLU A 202 23.98 -11.53 -3.43
N SER A 203 22.70 -11.33 -3.76
CA SER A 203 21.69 -12.40 -3.88
C SER A 203 20.90 -12.28 -5.21
N PRO A 204 21.52 -12.54 -6.37
CA PRO A 204 20.94 -12.27 -7.69
C PRO A 204 19.73 -13.14 -8.05
N TYR A 205 19.47 -14.20 -7.31
CA TYR A 205 18.35 -15.12 -7.55
C TYR A 205 17.16 -14.88 -6.61
N SER A 206 17.13 -13.78 -5.86
CA SER A 206 15.96 -13.37 -5.08
C SER A 206 14.91 -12.71 -6.00
N PHE A 207 13.85 -13.46 -6.37
CA PHE A 207 12.77 -12.90 -7.20
C PHE A 207 12.05 -11.76 -6.47
N THR A 208 11.93 -11.85 -5.14
CA THR A 208 11.32 -10.81 -4.29
C THR A 208 12.10 -9.50 -4.34
N ALA A 209 13.44 -9.56 -4.32
CA ALA A 209 14.27 -8.35 -4.43
C ALA A 209 14.12 -7.69 -5.80
N TRP A 210 14.10 -8.47 -6.88
CA TRP A 210 13.85 -7.97 -8.23
C TRP A 210 12.44 -7.37 -8.38
N TYR A 211 11.41 -8.01 -7.80
CA TYR A 211 10.05 -7.49 -7.77
C TYR A 211 9.96 -6.16 -7.04
N ASN A 212 10.57 -6.06 -5.84
CA ASN A 212 10.57 -4.82 -5.05
C ASN A 212 11.39 -3.70 -5.71
N LEU A 213 12.49 -4.04 -6.41
CA LEU A 213 13.21 -3.08 -7.25
C LEU A 213 12.32 -2.54 -8.37
N GLY A 214 11.54 -3.40 -9.02
CA GLY A 214 10.56 -3.01 -10.02
C GLY A 214 9.49 -2.08 -9.45
N ASN A 215 8.97 -2.39 -8.26
CA ASN A 215 8.00 -1.53 -7.58
C ASN A 215 8.60 -0.14 -7.26
N ALA A 216 9.84 -0.09 -6.76
CA ALA A 216 10.52 1.17 -6.47
C ALA A 216 10.75 2.02 -7.73
N PHE A 217 11.13 1.40 -8.85
CA PHE A 217 11.22 2.08 -10.15
C PHE A 217 9.86 2.56 -10.65
N SER A 218 8.79 1.77 -10.48
CA SER A 218 7.43 2.16 -10.87
C SER A 218 6.93 3.36 -10.06
N LYS A 219 7.17 3.38 -8.75
CA LYS A 219 6.81 4.50 -7.86
C LYS A 219 7.62 5.78 -8.14
N SER A 220 8.83 5.66 -8.70
CA SER A 220 9.63 6.79 -9.21
C SER A 220 9.33 7.09 -10.69
N GLU A 221 8.24 6.59 -11.24
CA GLU A 221 7.78 6.79 -12.62
C GLU A 221 8.76 6.31 -13.70
N ASN A 222 9.74 5.50 -13.33
CA ASN A 222 10.69 4.92 -14.28
C ASN A 222 10.20 3.55 -14.78
N PHE A 223 9.12 3.57 -15.55
CA PHE A 223 8.38 2.37 -15.94
C PHE A 223 9.18 1.39 -16.80
N GLU A 224 10.10 1.87 -17.65
CA GLU A 224 10.98 1.00 -18.45
C GLU A 224 11.91 0.18 -17.56
N LYS A 225 12.50 0.81 -16.52
CA LYS A 225 13.34 0.08 -15.55
C LYS A 225 12.52 -0.81 -14.64
N ALA A 226 11.29 -0.41 -14.30
CA ALA A 226 10.38 -1.28 -13.56
C ALA A 226 10.11 -2.58 -14.33
N ILE A 227 9.77 -2.49 -15.63
CA ILE A 227 9.55 -3.65 -16.50
C ILE A 227 10.81 -4.51 -16.58
N TRP A 228 11.98 -3.90 -16.75
CA TRP A 228 13.24 -4.62 -16.76
C TRP A 228 13.48 -5.43 -15.47
N ALA A 229 13.22 -4.86 -14.31
CA ALA A 229 13.37 -5.55 -13.04
C ALA A 229 12.32 -6.66 -12.86
N TYR A 230 11.06 -6.42 -13.26
CA TYR A 230 10.01 -7.44 -13.26
C TYR A 230 10.34 -8.63 -14.16
N ASP A 231 10.95 -8.40 -15.34
CA ASP A 231 11.40 -9.48 -16.20
C ASP A 231 12.39 -10.43 -15.52
N TYR A 232 13.34 -9.90 -14.70
CA TYR A 232 14.23 -10.74 -13.91
C TYR A 232 13.48 -11.50 -12.80
N SER A 233 12.52 -10.87 -12.15
CA SER A 233 11.68 -11.57 -11.16
C SER A 233 10.94 -12.75 -11.80
N ILE A 234 10.35 -12.57 -13.00
CA ILE A 234 9.66 -13.60 -13.77
C ILE A 234 10.61 -14.72 -14.21
N LEU A 235 11.83 -14.38 -14.62
CA LEU A 235 12.83 -15.39 -15.00
C LEU A 235 13.18 -16.34 -13.85
N ILE A 236 13.13 -15.86 -12.62
CA ILE A 236 13.46 -16.64 -11.43
C ILE A 236 12.20 -17.40 -10.93
N ASN A 237 11.07 -16.69 -10.82
CA ASN A 237 9.81 -17.29 -10.39
C ASN A 237 8.67 -16.90 -11.35
N PRO A 238 8.40 -17.72 -12.40
CA PRO A 238 7.38 -17.41 -13.39
C PRO A 238 5.93 -17.55 -12.89
N ASP A 239 5.72 -18.18 -11.74
CA ASP A 239 4.39 -18.43 -11.18
C ASP A 239 3.96 -17.36 -10.16
N PHE A 240 4.73 -16.29 -10.01
CA PHE A 240 4.43 -15.20 -9.09
C PHE A 240 3.51 -14.16 -9.77
N GLY A 241 2.19 -14.32 -9.61
CA GLY A 241 1.15 -13.49 -10.26
C GLY A 241 1.27 -11.98 -10.02
N PRO A 242 1.58 -11.50 -8.80
CA PRO A 242 1.69 -10.05 -8.52
C PRO A 242 2.68 -9.30 -9.41
N VAL A 243 3.75 -9.95 -9.89
CA VAL A 243 4.70 -9.29 -10.80
C VAL A 243 4.08 -8.96 -12.15
N TYR A 244 3.22 -9.83 -12.66
CA TYR A 244 2.51 -9.59 -13.94
C TYR A 244 1.48 -8.47 -13.80
N PHE A 245 0.79 -8.38 -12.66
CA PHE A 245 -0.13 -7.29 -12.37
C PHE A 245 0.60 -5.93 -12.38
N ASN A 246 1.70 -5.80 -11.63
CA ASN A 246 2.46 -4.54 -11.56
C ASN A 246 3.15 -4.20 -12.89
N MET A 247 3.61 -5.22 -13.63
CA MET A 247 4.16 -5.05 -14.98
C MET A 247 3.07 -4.58 -15.97
N GLY A 248 1.83 -5.08 -15.82
CA GLY A 248 0.66 -4.62 -16.56
C GLY A 248 0.41 -3.13 -16.34
N ASN A 249 0.43 -2.68 -15.10
CA ASN A 249 0.28 -1.26 -14.75
C ASN A 249 1.42 -0.41 -15.35
N ALA A 250 2.68 -0.87 -15.28
CA ALA A 250 3.80 -0.16 -15.90
C ALA A 250 3.64 -0.05 -17.42
N TYR A 251 3.09 -1.07 -18.09
CA TYR A 251 2.77 -0.99 -19.52
C TYR A 251 1.61 -0.04 -19.81
N LEU A 252 0.58 0.06 -18.96
CA LEU A 252 -0.50 1.05 -19.08
C LEU A 252 0.07 2.47 -19.03
N SER A 253 0.93 2.77 -18.04
CA SER A 253 1.57 4.08 -17.91
C SER A 253 2.46 4.44 -19.09
N LEU A 254 2.97 3.46 -19.83
CA LEU A 254 3.71 3.65 -21.09
C LEU A 254 2.82 3.62 -22.33
N GLU A 255 1.50 3.61 -22.20
CA GLU A 255 0.51 3.49 -23.29
C GLU A 255 0.68 2.24 -24.16
N LYS A 256 1.35 1.22 -23.61
CA LYS A 256 1.58 -0.08 -24.28
C LYS A 256 0.44 -1.06 -23.99
N TYR A 257 -0.77 -0.70 -24.40
CA TYR A 257 -2.02 -1.34 -23.99
C TYR A 257 -2.09 -2.86 -24.30
N HIS A 258 -1.61 -3.29 -25.47
CA HIS A 258 -1.61 -4.73 -25.79
C HIS A 258 -0.72 -5.55 -24.85
N GLN A 259 0.45 -5.00 -24.46
CA GLN A 259 1.33 -5.68 -23.51
C GLN A 259 0.71 -5.68 -22.11
N ALA A 260 0.06 -4.59 -21.71
CA ALA A 260 -0.66 -4.52 -20.44
C ALA A 260 -1.73 -5.61 -20.32
N ILE A 261 -2.58 -5.75 -21.35
CA ILE A 261 -3.63 -6.80 -21.43
C ILE A 261 -3.01 -8.19 -21.28
N GLU A 262 -1.91 -8.47 -21.99
CA GLU A 262 -1.25 -9.78 -21.91
C GLU A 262 -0.77 -10.09 -20.48
N ARG A 263 -0.22 -9.09 -19.79
CA ARG A 263 0.27 -9.26 -18.42
C ARG A 263 -0.88 -9.48 -17.43
N PHE A 264 -1.95 -8.69 -17.49
CA PHE A 264 -3.12 -8.90 -16.63
C PHE A 264 -3.79 -10.26 -16.87
N LEU A 265 -3.92 -10.69 -18.11
CA LEU A 265 -4.45 -12.04 -18.43
C LEU A 265 -3.55 -13.15 -17.89
N THR A 266 -2.23 -12.93 -17.85
CA THR A 266 -1.29 -13.87 -17.24
C THR A 266 -1.46 -13.91 -15.73
N CYS A 267 -1.62 -12.75 -15.07
CA CYS A 267 -1.93 -12.65 -13.64
C CYS A 267 -3.21 -13.43 -13.30
N ILE A 268 -4.30 -13.18 -14.02
CA ILE A 268 -5.58 -13.89 -13.83
C ILE A 268 -5.43 -15.41 -14.01
N LYS A 269 -4.61 -15.84 -14.98
CA LYS A 269 -4.38 -17.27 -15.20
C LYS A 269 -3.66 -17.94 -14.03
N LEU A 270 -2.77 -17.23 -13.35
CA LEU A 270 -1.97 -17.76 -12.24
C LEU A 270 -2.74 -17.71 -10.91
N ASP A 271 -3.31 -16.56 -10.58
CA ASP A 271 -3.89 -16.28 -9.27
C ASP A 271 -5.42 -16.41 -9.25
N GLY A 272 -6.06 -16.55 -10.41
CA GLY A 272 -7.51 -16.58 -10.56
C GLY A 272 -8.12 -15.23 -10.92
N ASP A 273 -9.45 -15.22 -11.03
CA ASP A 273 -10.21 -14.04 -11.42
C ASP A 273 -10.04 -12.90 -10.40
N ASP A 274 -9.64 -11.73 -10.90
CA ASP A 274 -9.42 -10.52 -10.11
C ASP A 274 -10.12 -9.32 -10.73
N ALA A 275 -10.89 -8.59 -9.91
CA ALA A 275 -11.71 -7.48 -10.37
C ALA A 275 -10.88 -6.31 -10.89
N MET A 276 -9.74 -6.00 -10.24
CA MET A 276 -8.86 -4.92 -10.67
C MET A 276 -8.17 -5.25 -11.99
N SER A 277 -7.69 -6.48 -12.15
CA SER A 277 -7.12 -6.94 -13.43
C SER A 277 -8.11 -6.82 -14.59
N TYR A 278 -9.37 -7.22 -14.38
CA TYR A 278 -10.40 -7.02 -15.39
C TYR A 278 -10.70 -5.54 -15.65
N CYS A 279 -10.71 -4.71 -14.62
CA CYS A 279 -10.90 -3.28 -14.77
C CYS A 279 -9.81 -2.65 -15.66
N TYR A 280 -8.53 -2.94 -15.38
CA TYR A 280 -7.40 -2.42 -16.17
C TYR A 280 -7.35 -3.00 -17.59
N ILE A 281 -7.79 -4.24 -17.81
CA ILE A 281 -7.98 -4.77 -19.17
C ILE A 281 -9.09 -3.96 -19.88
N GLY A 282 -10.17 -3.63 -19.18
CA GLY A 282 -11.23 -2.77 -19.69
C GLY A 282 -10.70 -1.40 -20.12
N GLU A 283 -9.91 -0.76 -19.27
CA GLU A 283 -9.25 0.52 -19.54
C GLU A 283 -8.32 0.44 -20.76
N ALA A 284 -7.48 -0.57 -20.84
CA ALA A 284 -6.60 -0.76 -21.98
C ALA A 284 -7.38 -0.92 -23.30
N HIS A 285 -8.50 -1.65 -23.30
CA HIS A 285 -9.37 -1.77 -24.48
C HIS A 285 -10.12 -0.46 -24.80
N GLU A 286 -10.46 0.34 -23.77
CA GLU A 286 -11.05 1.65 -23.95
C GLU A 286 -10.09 2.59 -24.69
N GLN A 287 -8.83 2.66 -24.25
CA GLN A 287 -7.78 3.45 -24.90
C GLN A 287 -7.48 2.99 -26.33
N LEU A 288 -7.66 1.71 -26.62
CA LEU A 288 -7.61 1.16 -27.99
C LEU A 288 -8.87 1.43 -28.81
N ASN A 289 -9.89 2.11 -28.27
CA ASN A 289 -11.22 2.31 -28.85
C ASN A 289 -11.98 1.01 -29.17
N GLU A 290 -11.64 -0.08 -28.48
CA GLU A 290 -12.28 -1.38 -28.60
C GLU A 290 -13.45 -1.51 -27.61
N PHE A 291 -14.42 -0.60 -27.69
CA PHE A 291 -15.48 -0.38 -26.68
C PHE A 291 -16.31 -1.62 -26.33
N LYS A 292 -16.46 -2.58 -27.25
CA LYS A 292 -17.17 -3.84 -26.96
C LYS A 292 -16.41 -4.72 -25.98
N LEU A 293 -15.08 -4.79 -26.14
CA LEU A 293 -14.22 -5.56 -25.24
C LEU A 293 -14.08 -4.85 -23.91
N ALA A 294 -13.85 -3.52 -23.90
CA ALA A 294 -13.80 -2.72 -22.70
C ALA A 294 -15.06 -2.91 -21.84
N ARG A 295 -16.25 -2.79 -22.44
CA ARG A 295 -17.53 -3.03 -21.74
C ARG A 295 -17.60 -4.44 -21.15
N HIS A 296 -17.18 -5.45 -21.88
CA HIS A 296 -17.19 -6.82 -21.39
C HIS A 296 -16.32 -6.99 -20.15
N TYR A 297 -15.09 -6.46 -20.17
CA TYR A 297 -14.17 -6.61 -19.06
C TYR A 297 -14.58 -5.76 -17.85
N TYR A 298 -15.10 -4.55 -18.02
CA TYR A 298 -15.68 -3.77 -16.92
C TYR A 298 -16.90 -4.48 -16.29
N GLN A 299 -17.73 -5.17 -17.09
CA GLN A 299 -18.83 -5.98 -16.56
C GLN A 299 -18.33 -7.17 -15.73
N LEU A 300 -17.29 -7.88 -16.17
CA LEU A 300 -16.66 -8.94 -15.39
C LEU A 300 -16.10 -8.41 -14.07
N SER A 301 -15.46 -7.23 -14.10
CA SER A 301 -14.97 -6.54 -12.90
C SER A 301 -16.09 -6.25 -11.92
N ILE A 302 -17.22 -5.71 -12.39
CA ILE A 302 -18.40 -5.40 -11.57
C ILE A 302 -19.06 -6.67 -11.01
N GLU A 303 -19.07 -7.78 -11.77
CA GLU A 303 -19.62 -9.07 -11.29
C GLU A 303 -18.82 -9.58 -10.08
N LEU A 304 -17.50 -9.39 -10.08
CA LEU A 304 -16.62 -9.80 -8.97
C LEU A 304 -16.64 -8.80 -7.81
N ALA A 305 -16.58 -7.51 -8.12
CA ALA A 305 -16.55 -6.42 -7.14
C ALA A 305 -17.59 -5.35 -7.49
N PRO A 306 -18.88 -5.51 -7.11
CA PRO A 306 -19.94 -4.56 -7.44
C PRO A 306 -19.77 -3.15 -6.88
N THR A 307 -18.87 -2.98 -5.93
CA THR A 307 -18.58 -1.69 -5.26
C THR A 307 -17.30 -1.02 -5.78
N LEU A 308 -16.65 -1.56 -6.82
CA LEU A 308 -15.44 -1.00 -7.41
C LEU A 308 -15.82 0.21 -8.29
N PRO A 309 -15.52 1.45 -7.89
CA PRO A 309 -15.98 2.65 -8.60
C PRO A 309 -15.37 2.80 -9.99
N GLU A 310 -14.10 2.41 -10.18
CA GLU A 310 -13.38 2.52 -11.46
C GLU A 310 -14.09 1.77 -12.60
N ALA A 311 -14.62 0.58 -12.30
CA ALA A 311 -15.33 -0.20 -13.31
C ALA A 311 -16.67 0.42 -13.74
N TRP A 312 -17.40 1.04 -12.79
CA TRP A 312 -18.62 1.80 -13.11
C TRP A 312 -18.30 3.08 -13.87
N LEU A 313 -17.22 3.78 -13.50
CA LEU A 313 -16.72 4.97 -14.19
C LEU A 313 -16.37 4.63 -15.64
N GLY A 314 -15.57 3.59 -15.88
CA GLY A 314 -15.19 3.15 -17.23
C GLY A 314 -16.39 2.78 -18.10
N LEU A 315 -17.36 2.03 -17.55
CA LEU A 315 -18.61 1.77 -18.28
C LEU A 315 -19.37 3.06 -18.63
N GLY A 316 -19.43 4.02 -17.73
CA GLY A 316 -20.08 5.30 -17.94
C GLY A 316 -19.39 6.13 -19.03
N ILE A 317 -18.05 6.14 -19.03
CA ILE A 317 -17.22 6.79 -20.06
C ILE A 317 -17.51 6.19 -21.44
N ILE A 318 -17.58 4.87 -21.54
CA ILE A 318 -17.88 4.18 -22.82
C ILE A 318 -19.27 4.53 -23.34
N GLU A 319 -20.29 4.57 -22.47
CA GLU A 319 -21.64 4.97 -22.92
C GLU A 319 -21.66 6.43 -23.39
N ASP A 320 -20.91 7.32 -22.73
CA ASP A 320 -20.77 8.70 -23.17
C ASP A 320 -20.03 8.84 -24.50
N LEU A 321 -18.92 8.12 -24.70
CA LEU A 321 -18.18 8.08 -25.96
C LEU A 321 -19.00 7.52 -27.13
N GLU A 322 -19.91 6.60 -26.88
CA GLU A 322 -20.87 6.10 -27.86
C GLU A 322 -22.08 7.04 -28.11
N GLY A 323 -22.10 8.21 -27.47
CA GLY A 323 -23.15 9.24 -27.62
C GLY A 323 -24.39 9.00 -26.76
N LYS A 324 -24.33 8.07 -25.80
CA LYS A 324 -25.40 7.78 -24.84
C LYS A 324 -25.10 8.46 -23.51
N THR A 325 -24.82 9.76 -23.55
CA THR A 325 -24.33 10.54 -22.39
C THR A 325 -25.24 10.42 -21.17
N LYS A 326 -26.57 10.35 -21.37
CA LYS A 326 -27.52 10.24 -20.23
C LYS A 326 -27.40 8.90 -19.51
N GLU A 327 -27.20 7.82 -20.23
CA GLU A 327 -26.94 6.49 -19.70
C GLU A 327 -25.58 6.46 -19.02
N GLY A 328 -24.56 7.09 -19.61
CA GLY A 328 -23.23 7.26 -19.02
C GLY A 328 -23.29 7.96 -17.66
N ILE A 329 -24.01 9.08 -17.56
CA ILE A 329 -24.19 9.82 -16.29
C ILE A 329 -24.74 8.92 -15.18
N ILE A 330 -25.70 8.04 -15.47
CA ILE A 330 -26.27 7.14 -14.45
C ILE A 330 -25.20 6.20 -13.90
N LEU A 331 -24.32 5.67 -14.76
CA LEU A 331 -23.26 4.77 -14.37
C LEU A 331 -22.16 5.51 -13.60
N ILE A 332 -21.77 6.71 -14.05
CA ILE A 332 -20.76 7.52 -13.37
C ILE A 332 -21.27 7.99 -11.99
N GLN A 333 -22.57 8.33 -11.87
CA GLN A 333 -23.15 8.61 -10.57
C GLN A 333 -23.09 7.41 -9.62
N LYS A 334 -23.23 6.20 -10.14
CA LYS A 334 -23.08 4.99 -9.34
C LYS A 334 -21.64 4.79 -8.87
N ALA A 335 -20.64 5.13 -9.70
CA ALA A 335 -19.25 5.20 -9.27
C ALA A 335 -19.06 6.20 -8.13
N LEU A 336 -19.67 7.39 -8.25
CA LEU A 336 -19.62 8.43 -7.22
C LEU A 336 -20.28 8.01 -5.91
N ASP A 337 -21.34 7.21 -5.95
CA ASP A 337 -22.00 6.68 -4.74
C ASP A 337 -21.05 5.77 -3.93
N PHE A 338 -20.10 5.08 -4.60
CA PHE A 338 -19.12 4.23 -3.95
C PHE A 338 -17.86 4.99 -3.50
N ASP A 339 -17.46 6.02 -4.24
CA ASP A 339 -16.32 6.88 -3.90
C ASP A 339 -16.68 8.38 -4.06
N PRO A 340 -17.33 8.98 -3.05
CA PRO A 340 -17.81 10.36 -3.13
C PRO A 340 -16.72 11.43 -3.14
N GLU A 341 -15.51 11.09 -2.70
CA GLU A 341 -14.37 12.01 -2.58
C GLU A 341 -13.39 11.90 -3.75
N ASN A 342 -13.73 11.18 -4.80
CA ASN A 342 -12.90 11.01 -5.99
C ASN A 342 -13.04 12.18 -6.96
N ALA A 343 -12.02 13.03 -7.04
CA ALA A 343 -11.99 14.21 -7.90
C ALA A 343 -12.20 13.86 -9.38
N ALA A 344 -11.59 12.77 -9.88
CA ALA A 344 -11.72 12.37 -11.28
C ALA A 344 -13.16 12.00 -11.66
N ILE A 345 -13.91 11.35 -10.77
CA ILE A 345 -15.33 11.03 -11.01
C ILE A 345 -16.16 12.33 -11.13
N HIS A 346 -15.90 13.31 -10.27
CA HIS A 346 -16.54 14.61 -10.35
C HIS A 346 -16.22 15.32 -11.67
N HIS A 347 -14.95 15.32 -12.10
CA HIS A 347 -14.51 15.91 -13.36
C HIS A 347 -15.24 15.27 -14.56
N VAL A 348 -15.25 13.94 -14.65
CA VAL A 348 -15.95 13.22 -15.75
C VAL A 348 -17.46 13.51 -15.76
N LEU A 349 -18.10 13.58 -14.58
CA LEU A 349 -19.50 13.98 -14.46
C LEU A 349 -19.74 15.40 -14.96
N ALA A 350 -18.85 16.34 -14.63
CA ALA A 350 -18.97 17.72 -15.09
C ALA A 350 -18.97 17.79 -16.62
N GLY A 351 -18.02 17.15 -17.29
CA GLY A 351 -17.95 17.05 -18.75
C GLY A 351 -19.19 16.38 -19.37
N ALA A 352 -19.70 15.32 -18.75
CA ALA A 352 -20.91 14.65 -19.20
C ALA A 352 -22.16 15.54 -19.09
N TYR A 353 -22.30 16.30 -18.00
CA TYR A 353 -23.41 17.27 -17.85
C TYR A 353 -23.26 18.44 -18.79
N GLU A 354 -22.05 18.91 -19.08
CA GLU A 354 -21.82 19.95 -20.09
C GLU A 354 -22.30 19.49 -21.48
N LYS A 355 -21.98 18.24 -21.88
CA LYS A 355 -22.41 17.67 -23.18
C LYS A 355 -23.92 17.62 -23.36
N ILE A 356 -24.70 17.56 -22.29
CA ILE A 356 -26.18 17.60 -22.34
C ILE A 356 -26.76 18.97 -22.02
N ASP A 357 -25.94 20.03 -22.06
CA ASP A 357 -26.30 21.43 -21.79
C ASP A 357 -26.88 21.67 -20.38
N ASN A 358 -26.56 20.81 -19.40
CA ASN A 358 -26.93 21.02 -18.00
C ASN A 358 -25.85 21.81 -17.27
N ASN A 359 -25.76 23.09 -17.58
CA ASN A 359 -24.70 23.98 -17.12
C ASN A 359 -24.64 24.12 -15.59
N ASP A 360 -25.78 24.04 -14.89
CA ASP A 360 -25.80 24.15 -13.41
C ASP A 360 -25.12 22.96 -12.72
N LEU A 361 -25.37 21.75 -13.23
CA LEU A 361 -24.71 20.55 -12.69
C LEU A 361 -23.26 20.45 -13.15
N ALA A 362 -22.96 20.85 -14.39
CA ALA A 362 -21.57 20.90 -14.86
C ALA A 362 -20.72 21.83 -13.97
N ASP A 363 -21.21 23.06 -13.74
CA ASP A 363 -20.53 24.03 -12.85
C ASP A 363 -20.31 23.47 -11.44
N LYS A 364 -21.35 22.85 -10.86
CA LYS A 364 -21.26 22.22 -9.53
C LYS A 364 -20.18 21.14 -9.46
N TYR A 365 -20.14 20.23 -10.44
CA TYR A 365 -19.24 19.10 -10.41
C TYR A 365 -17.80 19.49 -10.75
N TYR A 366 -17.55 20.46 -11.65
CA TYR A 366 -16.22 21.04 -11.83
C TYR A 366 -15.68 21.68 -10.54
N GLN A 367 -16.51 22.46 -9.83
CA GLN A 367 -16.12 23.03 -8.54
C GLN A 367 -15.80 21.94 -7.51
N SER A 368 -16.64 20.90 -7.43
CA SER A 368 -16.42 19.81 -6.49
C SER A 368 -15.11 19.08 -6.77
N SER A 369 -14.77 18.85 -8.04
CA SER A 369 -13.51 18.23 -8.45
C SER A 369 -12.30 19.07 -7.98
N LEU A 370 -12.28 20.37 -8.27
CA LEU A 370 -11.19 21.26 -7.89
C LEU A 370 -11.10 21.54 -6.39
N ILE A 371 -12.18 21.36 -5.62
CA ILE A 371 -12.14 21.38 -4.15
C ILE A 371 -11.45 20.14 -3.61
N LEU A 372 -11.65 18.99 -4.24
CA LEU A 372 -11.05 17.73 -3.85
C LEU A 372 -9.59 17.63 -4.31
N ASP A 373 -9.30 18.10 -5.51
CA ASP A 373 -7.95 18.16 -6.07
C ASP A 373 -7.74 19.47 -6.83
N ALA A 374 -7.11 20.44 -6.20
CA ALA A 374 -6.78 21.73 -6.79
C ALA A 374 -5.56 21.69 -7.74
N GLU A 375 -4.83 20.56 -7.76
CA GLU A 375 -3.66 20.38 -8.62
C GLU A 375 -4.04 19.72 -9.96
N ASP A 376 -5.27 19.22 -10.14
CA ASP A 376 -5.76 18.66 -11.41
C ASP A 376 -5.80 19.74 -12.51
N GLU A 377 -4.75 19.72 -13.35
CA GLU A 377 -4.58 20.66 -14.47
C GLU A 377 -5.68 20.48 -15.53
N ASP A 378 -6.06 19.25 -15.82
CA ASP A 378 -7.05 18.92 -16.84
C ASP A 378 -8.44 19.43 -16.42
N CYS A 379 -8.82 19.21 -15.17
CA CYS A 379 -10.06 19.74 -14.62
C CYS A 379 -10.09 21.28 -14.63
N LEU A 380 -8.99 21.93 -14.25
CA LEU A 380 -8.88 23.37 -14.27
C LEU A 380 -9.01 23.93 -15.71
N MET A 381 -8.34 23.31 -16.68
CA MET A 381 -8.43 23.67 -18.10
C MET A 381 -9.88 23.59 -18.61
N ASP A 382 -10.52 22.44 -18.37
CA ASP A 382 -11.87 22.17 -18.83
C ASP A 382 -12.87 23.14 -18.17
N TYR A 383 -12.73 23.40 -16.88
CA TYR A 383 -13.63 24.32 -16.19
C TYR A 383 -13.47 25.78 -16.63
N VAL A 384 -12.24 26.24 -16.84
CA VAL A 384 -11.98 27.57 -17.40
C VAL A 384 -12.55 27.67 -18.83
N ALA A 385 -12.38 26.63 -19.66
CA ALA A 385 -12.95 26.56 -20.99
C ALA A 385 -14.49 26.59 -20.96
N PHE A 386 -15.11 25.81 -20.06
CA PHE A 386 -16.55 25.81 -19.83
C PHE A 386 -17.09 27.21 -19.46
N LYS A 387 -16.43 27.90 -18.52
CA LYS A 387 -16.84 29.28 -18.15
C LYS A 387 -16.62 30.25 -19.29
N ALA A 388 -15.55 30.12 -20.04
CA ALA A 388 -15.22 31.02 -21.16
C ALA A 388 -16.20 30.90 -22.33
N LYS A 389 -16.85 29.74 -22.54
CA LYS A 389 -17.97 29.60 -23.53
C LYS A 389 -19.08 30.58 -23.30
N ASN A 390 -19.39 30.92 -22.05
CA ASN A 390 -20.43 31.86 -21.69
C ASN A 390 -19.89 33.28 -21.54
N SER A 391 -18.73 33.46 -20.92
CA SER A 391 -18.09 34.74 -20.68
C SER A 391 -16.61 34.58 -20.33
N SER A 392 -15.72 35.05 -21.21
CA SER A 392 -14.30 35.10 -20.94
C SER A 392 -13.95 35.93 -19.69
N MET A 393 -14.79 36.95 -19.37
CA MET A 393 -14.64 37.75 -18.16
C MET A 393 -14.95 36.94 -16.90
N ALA A 394 -16.04 36.15 -16.90
CA ALA A 394 -16.36 35.28 -15.77
C ALA A 394 -15.32 34.16 -15.57
N ALA A 395 -14.74 33.67 -16.67
CA ALA A 395 -13.60 32.71 -16.59
C ALA A 395 -12.35 33.34 -15.97
N MET A 396 -12.08 34.61 -16.34
CA MET A 396 -10.94 35.37 -15.79
C MET A 396 -11.15 35.63 -14.28
N ASP A 397 -12.35 36.11 -13.89
CA ASP A 397 -12.66 36.35 -12.48
C ASP A 397 -12.54 35.08 -11.63
N PHE A 398 -12.98 33.93 -12.15
CA PHE A 398 -12.81 32.65 -11.51
C PHE A 398 -11.31 32.30 -11.38
N LEU A 399 -10.55 32.34 -12.47
CA LEU A 399 -9.13 31.95 -12.49
C LEU A 399 -8.30 32.82 -11.55
N GLN A 400 -8.55 34.14 -11.48
CA GLN A 400 -7.84 35.02 -10.55
C GLN A 400 -8.12 34.69 -9.09
N ASN A 401 -9.36 34.36 -8.74
CA ASN A 401 -9.69 33.89 -7.38
C ASN A 401 -9.02 32.55 -7.08
N PHE A 402 -9.05 31.62 -8.02
CA PHE A 402 -8.39 30.33 -7.88
C PHE A 402 -6.87 30.45 -7.66
N ILE A 403 -6.18 31.28 -8.45
CA ILE A 403 -4.74 31.57 -8.30
C ILE A 403 -4.45 32.23 -6.95
N ALA A 404 -5.34 33.07 -6.43
CA ALA A 404 -5.15 33.71 -5.12
C ALA A 404 -5.22 32.71 -3.95
N GLU A 405 -5.96 31.62 -4.10
CA GLU A 405 -6.12 30.55 -3.11
C GLU A 405 -5.11 29.40 -3.32
N HIS A 406 -4.73 29.11 -4.57
CA HIS A 406 -3.89 27.98 -4.99
C HIS A 406 -2.74 28.46 -5.87
N THR A 407 -1.61 28.80 -5.26
CA THR A 407 -0.46 29.41 -5.94
C THR A 407 0.43 28.45 -6.73
N SER A 408 0.21 27.13 -6.65
CA SER A 408 1.14 26.11 -7.15
C SER A 408 0.75 25.45 -8.47
N ASN A 409 -0.42 25.74 -9.04
CA ASN A 409 -0.86 25.08 -10.27
C ASN A 409 -0.22 25.72 -11.52
N PRO A 410 0.70 25.02 -12.24
CA PRO A 410 1.48 25.61 -13.35
C PRO A 410 0.62 26.04 -14.54
N ILE A 411 -0.46 25.30 -14.82
CA ILE A 411 -1.36 25.58 -15.97
C ILE A 411 -2.06 26.92 -15.83
N SER A 412 -2.23 27.43 -14.60
CA SER A 412 -2.93 28.70 -14.33
C SER A 412 -2.34 29.87 -15.09
N ALA A 413 -1.02 29.94 -15.19
CA ALA A 413 -0.33 31.02 -15.91
C ALA A 413 -0.63 30.97 -17.42
N ILE A 414 -0.68 29.79 -18.01
CA ILE A 414 -1.03 29.58 -19.41
C ILE A 414 -2.47 29.98 -19.68
N LEU A 415 -3.38 29.57 -18.79
CA LEU A 415 -4.80 29.92 -18.89
C LEU A 415 -5.02 31.44 -18.77
N GLU A 416 -4.28 32.11 -17.89
CA GLU A 416 -4.35 33.58 -17.76
C GLU A 416 -3.86 34.28 -19.03
N VAL A 417 -2.78 33.84 -19.66
CA VAL A 417 -2.31 34.34 -20.97
C VAL A 417 -3.40 34.17 -22.02
N ASN A 418 -3.98 32.97 -22.14
CA ASN A 418 -5.01 32.66 -23.11
C ASN A 418 -6.28 33.51 -22.91
N LEU A 419 -6.77 33.65 -21.68
CA LEU A 419 -7.96 34.47 -21.38
C LEU A 419 -7.72 35.95 -21.66
N ASN A 420 -6.55 36.53 -21.36
CA ASN A 420 -6.20 37.90 -21.71
C ASN A 420 -6.23 38.11 -23.23
N TRP A 421 -5.72 37.14 -24.01
CA TRP A 421 -5.82 37.22 -25.46
C TRP A 421 -7.27 37.18 -25.96
N MET A 422 -8.09 36.27 -25.41
CA MET A 422 -9.53 36.16 -25.74
C MET A 422 -10.32 37.45 -25.40
N LEU A 423 -9.93 38.15 -24.35
CA LEU A 423 -10.49 39.43 -23.94
C LEU A 423 -9.99 40.61 -24.79
N GLY A 424 -9.15 40.38 -25.81
CA GLY A 424 -8.57 41.39 -26.66
C GLY A 424 -7.44 42.21 -26.01
N GLN A 425 -6.96 41.79 -24.84
CA GLN A 425 -5.85 42.41 -24.11
C GLN A 425 -4.49 41.86 -24.57
N LYS A 426 -4.29 41.82 -25.90
CA LYS A 426 -3.10 41.18 -26.55
C LYS A 426 -1.77 41.62 -25.96
N LYS A 427 -1.60 42.94 -25.69
CA LYS A 427 -0.36 43.46 -25.16
C LYS A 427 -0.05 42.87 -23.78
N HIS A 428 -1.03 42.77 -22.92
CA HIS A 428 -0.90 42.20 -21.59
C HIS A 428 -0.64 40.69 -21.65
N ALA A 429 -1.33 39.96 -22.53
CA ALA A 429 -1.08 38.55 -22.77
C ALA A 429 0.36 38.27 -23.21
N LEU A 430 0.90 39.08 -24.12
CA LEU A 430 2.32 38.96 -24.57
C LEU A 430 3.32 39.26 -23.44
N GLU A 431 3.05 40.30 -22.61
CA GLU A 431 3.91 40.63 -21.46
C GLU A 431 3.92 39.48 -20.43
N LEU A 432 2.75 38.88 -20.12
CA LEU A 432 2.67 37.72 -19.25
C LEU A 432 3.39 36.50 -19.83
N PHE A 433 3.15 36.20 -21.11
CA PHE A 433 3.78 35.07 -21.78
C PHE A 433 5.31 35.17 -21.78
N ALA A 434 5.85 36.33 -22.14
CA ALA A 434 7.28 36.58 -22.10
C ALA A 434 7.88 36.45 -20.70
N LYS A 435 7.13 36.90 -19.66
CA LYS A 435 7.54 36.75 -18.26
C LYS A 435 7.57 35.28 -17.86
N CYS A 436 6.54 34.51 -18.17
CA CYS A 436 6.44 33.08 -17.82
C CYS A 436 7.53 32.25 -18.53
N LEU A 437 7.83 32.54 -19.80
CA LEU A 437 8.94 31.92 -20.52
C LEU A 437 10.30 32.24 -19.86
N SER A 438 10.55 33.53 -19.55
CA SER A 438 11.82 33.94 -18.91
C SER A 438 12.07 33.31 -17.54
N ASN A 439 11.01 32.90 -16.84
CA ASN A 439 11.08 32.26 -15.53
C ASN A 439 11.07 30.73 -15.61
N ASN A 440 10.97 30.14 -16.80
CA ASN A 440 10.76 28.71 -17.02
C ASN A 440 9.49 28.17 -16.30
N GLU A 441 8.47 29.02 -16.17
CA GLU A 441 7.21 28.66 -15.49
C GLU A 441 6.27 27.88 -16.41
N ILE A 442 6.41 27.99 -17.73
CA ILE A 442 5.54 27.35 -18.72
C ILE A 442 6.33 26.86 -19.93
N ASN A 443 5.76 25.84 -20.60
CA ASN A 443 6.19 25.38 -21.90
C ASN A 443 5.35 26.07 -22.98
N ALA A 444 6.00 26.78 -23.92
CA ALA A 444 5.34 27.45 -25.03
C ALA A 444 4.40 26.52 -25.84
N LYS A 445 4.75 25.25 -25.98
CA LYS A 445 3.95 24.26 -26.72
C LYS A 445 2.58 24.08 -26.09
N GLN A 446 2.48 24.04 -24.78
CA GLN A 446 1.20 23.88 -24.06
C GLN A 446 0.22 25.05 -24.36
N LEU A 447 0.71 26.28 -24.43
CA LEU A 447 -0.16 27.42 -24.79
C LEU A 447 -0.74 27.26 -26.19
N PHE A 448 0.04 26.80 -27.16
CA PHE A 448 -0.41 26.60 -28.54
C PHE A 448 -1.33 25.37 -28.68
N GLU A 449 -1.17 24.36 -27.83
CA GLU A 449 -2.12 23.24 -27.74
C GLU A 449 -3.48 23.68 -27.21
N ILE A 450 -3.52 24.54 -26.17
CA ILE A 450 -4.75 25.10 -25.61
C ILE A 450 -5.44 26.05 -26.60
N ASN A 451 -4.66 26.88 -27.30
CA ASN A 451 -5.19 27.83 -28.27
C ASN A 451 -4.36 27.85 -29.57
N PRO A 452 -4.68 26.98 -30.53
CA PRO A 452 -3.97 26.90 -31.82
C PRO A 452 -4.02 28.20 -32.63
N ALA A 453 -4.99 29.08 -32.39
CA ALA A 453 -5.09 30.37 -33.10
C ALA A 453 -3.90 31.32 -32.80
N LEU A 454 -3.20 31.08 -31.69
CA LEU A 454 -1.98 31.83 -31.35
C LEU A 454 -0.80 31.49 -32.26
N LEU A 455 -0.81 30.35 -32.96
CA LEU A 455 0.21 30.00 -33.96
C LEU A 455 0.15 30.91 -35.19
N ASP A 456 -1.01 31.52 -35.47
CA ASP A 456 -1.18 32.48 -36.55
C ASP A 456 -0.74 33.90 -36.14
N ASP A 457 -0.47 34.12 -34.86
CA ASP A 457 -0.06 35.41 -34.32
C ASP A 457 1.47 35.49 -34.22
N GLN A 458 2.07 36.26 -35.15
CA GLN A 458 3.54 36.40 -35.26
C GLN A 458 4.19 36.93 -33.98
N ASP A 459 3.49 37.74 -33.18
CA ASP A 459 4.06 38.30 -31.96
C ASP A 459 4.26 37.19 -30.90
N PHE A 460 3.34 36.22 -30.78
CA PHE A 460 3.50 35.07 -29.90
C PHE A 460 4.55 34.09 -30.40
N VAL A 461 4.53 33.79 -31.71
CA VAL A 461 5.52 32.87 -32.31
C VAL A 461 6.94 33.42 -32.20
N SER A 462 7.12 34.76 -32.32
CA SER A 462 8.46 35.36 -32.21
C SER A 462 9.08 35.20 -30.80
N LEU A 463 8.27 35.17 -29.75
CA LEU A 463 8.75 34.95 -28.36
C LEU A 463 9.27 33.53 -28.10
N THR A 464 8.93 32.56 -28.95
CA THR A 464 9.36 31.15 -28.81
C THR A 464 10.54 30.77 -29.69
N GLN A 465 11.04 31.72 -30.57
CA GLN A 465 12.18 31.46 -31.47
C GLN A 465 13.54 31.75 -30.83
N ASP A 466 13.55 32.32 -29.64
CA ASP A 466 14.78 32.65 -28.89
C ASP A 466 15.14 31.53 -27.85
N GLU A 467 14.42 30.39 -27.86
CA GLU A 467 14.75 29.16 -27.13
C GLU A 467 15.39 28.13 -28.11
#